data_1bbeb5f248954ea77493bf4edfeb8f96
#
_entry.id   1bbeb5f248954ea77493bf4edfeb8f96
#
_cell.length_a   1.000
_cell.length_b   1.000
_cell.length_c   1.000
_cell.angle_alpha   90.00
_cell.angle_beta   90.00
_cell.angle_gamma   90.00
#
_symmetry.space_group_name_H-M   'P 1'
#
loop_
_entity.id
_entity.type
_entity.pdbx_description
1 polymer ?
#
loop_
_entity_poly.entity_id
_entity_poly.type
_entity_poly.pdbx_seq_one_letter_code
_entity_poly.pdbx_strand_id
1 'polypeptide(L)'
;MPVYFEGFPRVVERASLKPGRWFVAAEGARPLICFSTEEGGEADERLILTFGTTRPEALDFATVPLKGLTGPLATLEHELVFAPGLAGQSPQLTAPIRRPFRPGALLRMRNGDLALGFAGVGGGLVAVSLTTGLRADGYDLVFDRWTLSMRRAGAELLVGAFRPL
;
A
#
# COMPACT_ATOMS: atom_id res chain seq x y z
N MET A 1 2.36 -30.39 -19.44
CA MET A 1 3.05 -29.92 -18.23
C MET A 1 3.37 -28.46 -18.40
N PRO A 2 2.87 -27.56 -17.55
CA PRO A 2 3.28 -26.19 -17.64
C PRO A 2 4.77 -26.09 -17.27
N VAL A 3 5.57 -25.46 -18.11
CA VAL A 3 6.97 -25.17 -17.83
C VAL A 3 6.98 -23.95 -16.91
N TYR A 4 7.40 -24.12 -15.67
CA TYR A 4 7.59 -23.02 -14.75
C TYR A 4 9.06 -22.58 -14.81
N PHE A 5 9.28 -21.33 -15.12
CA PHE A 5 10.58 -20.72 -14.89
C PHE A 5 10.63 -20.25 -13.43
N GLU A 6 11.56 -20.79 -12.69
CA GLU A 6 11.80 -20.37 -11.32
C GLU A 6 12.18 -18.88 -11.30
N GLY A 7 11.44 -18.07 -10.55
CA GLY A 7 11.68 -16.63 -10.45
C GLY A 7 10.75 -15.74 -11.28
N PHE A 8 9.87 -16.28 -12.10
CA PHE A 8 8.85 -15.47 -12.77
C PHE A 8 7.58 -15.37 -11.92
N PRO A 9 7.09 -14.14 -11.67
CA PRO A 9 5.87 -13.95 -10.90
C PRO A 9 4.66 -14.48 -11.67
N ARG A 10 3.69 -15.02 -10.94
CA ARG A 10 2.43 -15.48 -11.51
C ARG A 10 1.58 -14.27 -11.90
N VAL A 11 0.89 -14.38 -13.03
CA VAL A 11 -0.07 -13.36 -13.46
C VAL A 11 -1.29 -13.36 -12.54
N VAL A 12 -1.75 -12.19 -12.16
CA VAL A 12 -2.98 -11.99 -11.39
C VAL A 12 -4.09 -11.60 -12.37
N GLU A 13 -5.21 -12.31 -12.32
CA GLU A 13 -6.38 -11.96 -13.11
C GLU A 13 -7.11 -10.77 -12.50
N ARG A 14 -7.32 -9.73 -13.29
CA ARG A 14 -8.03 -8.50 -12.87
C ARG A 14 -9.44 -8.79 -12.36
N ALA A 15 -10.17 -9.66 -13.03
CA ALA A 15 -11.55 -10.01 -12.67
C ALA A 15 -11.66 -10.71 -11.31
N SER A 16 -10.61 -11.38 -10.86
CA SER A 16 -10.57 -12.10 -9.58
C SER A 16 -9.92 -11.30 -8.45
N LEU A 17 -9.52 -10.05 -8.70
CA LEU A 17 -8.87 -9.21 -7.71
C LEU A 17 -9.84 -8.79 -6.60
N LYS A 18 -9.60 -9.30 -5.40
CA LYS A 18 -10.38 -8.98 -4.20
C LYS A 18 -9.71 -7.89 -3.37
N PRO A 19 -10.43 -7.18 -2.49
CA PRO A 19 -9.81 -6.31 -1.50
C PRO A 19 -8.77 -7.05 -0.65
N GLY A 20 -7.73 -6.33 -0.23
CA GLY A 20 -6.70 -6.89 0.65
C GLY A 20 -5.61 -7.66 -0.08
N ARG A 21 -5.55 -7.58 -1.38
CA ARG A 21 -4.53 -8.26 -2.17
C ARG A 21 -3.39 -7.34 -2.54
N TRP A 22 -2.18 -7.79 -2.25
CA TRP A 22 -0.95 -7.18 -2.72
C TRP A 22 -0.53 -7.78 -4.05
N PHE A 23 -0.08 -6.95 -4.97
CA PHE A 23 0.40 -7.36 -6.29
C PHE A 23 1.38 -6.34 -6.85
N VAL A 24 1.98 -6.67 -7.97
CA VAL A 24 2.90 -5.78 -8.69
C VAL A 24 2.29 -5.43 -10.04
N ALA A 25 2.36 -4.17 -10.41
CA ALA A 25 2.01 -3.68 -11.74
C ALA A 25 3.20 -2.94 -12.34
N ALA A 26 3.23 -2.82 -13.65
CA ALA A 26 4.23 -2.01 -14.34
C ALA A 26 3.61 -0.70 -14.80
N GLU A 27 4.28 0.41 -14.52
CA GLU A 27 4.00 1.69 -15.13
C GLU A 27 5.19 2.05 -16.05
N GLY A 28 5.03 1.79 -17.34
CA GLY A 28 6.17 1.83 -18.26
C GLY A 28 7.24 0.80 -17.87
N ALA A 29 8.46 1.25 -17.61
CA ALA A 29 9.56 0.40 -17.17
C ALA A 29 9.68 0.27 -15.64
N ARG A 30 8.77 0.88 -14.87
CA ARG A 30 8.86 0.93 -13.39
C ARG A 30 7.87 -0.03 -12.75
N PRO A 31 8.33 -0.90 -11.85
CA PRO A 31 7.41 -1.71 -11.06
C PRO A 31 6.73 -0.86 -10.00
N LEU A 32 5.43 -1.06 -9.82
CA LEU A 32 4.63 -0.51 -8.74
C LEU A 32 4.21 -1.62 -7.81
N ILE A 33 4.38 -1.43 -6.52
CA ILE A 33 3.74 -2.26 -5.50
C ILE A 33 2.32 -1.74 -5.33
N CYS A 34 1.35 -2.61 -5.43
CA CYS A 34 -0.06 -2.26 -5.43
C CYS A 34 -0.83 -3.01 -4.36
N PHE A 35 -1.87 -2.37 -3.84
CA PHE A 35 -2.78 -2.95 -2.87
C PHE A 35 -4.23 -2.65 -3.24
N SER A 36 -5.07 -3.68 -3.32
CA SER A 36 -6.47 -3.52 -3.65
C SER A 36 -7.31 -3.18 -2.43
N THR A 37 -8.18 -2.17 -2.56
CA THR A 37 -9.11 -1.75 -1.51
C THR A 37 -10.54 -2.10 -1.88
N GLU A 38 -11.47 -2.00 -0.94
CA GLU A 38 -12.91 -2.08 -1.23
C GLU A 38 -13.49 -0.79 -1.81
N GLU A 39 -12.76 0.31 -1.72
CA GLU A 39 -13.22 1.61 -2.20
C GLU A 39 -13.39 1.62 -3.71
N GLY A 40 -14.37 2.39 -4.20
CA GLY A 40 -14.64 2.55 -5.63
C GLY A 40 -15.63 1.55 -6.21
N GLY A 41 -16.09 0.55 -5.46
CA GLY A 41 -17.14 -0.37 -5.86
C GLY A 41 -16.67 -1.54 -6.73
N GLU A 42 -17.14 -1.63 -7.96
CA GLU A 42 -16.87 -2.76 -8.86
C GLU A 42 -15.44 -2.83 -9.36
N ALA A 43 -15.05 -4.00 -9.88
CA ALA A 43 -13.66 -4.39 -10.17
C ALA A 43 -12.82 -3.30 -10.87
N ASP A 44 -13.30 -2.74 -11.97
CA ASP A 44 -12.53 -1.76 -12.76
C ASP A 44 -12.46 -0.36 -12.13
N GLU A 45 -13.45 0.00 -11.31
CA GLU A 45 -13.52 1.27 -10.58
C GLU A 45 -12.89 1.18 -9.19
N ARG A 46 -12.52 0.00 -8.76
CA ARG A 46 -11.87 -0.20 -7.47
C ARG A 46 -10.60 0.61 -7.35
N LEU A 47 -10.46 1.33 -6.24
CA LEU A 47 -9.24 2.08 -5.97
C LEU A 47 -8.10 1.16 -5.54
N ILE A 48 -6.98 1.34 -6.20
CA ILE A 48 -5.73 0.65 -5.92
C ILE A 48 -4.76 1.67 -5.30
N LEU A 49 -4.17 1.29 -4.18
CA LEU A 49 -3.06 2.03 -3.59
C LEU A 49 -1.79 1.62 -4.33
N THR A 50 -1.03 2.60 -4.79
CA THR A 50 0.23 2.36 -5.51
C THR A 50 1.40 2.97 -4.77
N PHE A 51 2.49 2.20 -4.71
CA PHE A 51 3.73 2.59 -4.07
C PHE A 51 4.86 2.42 -5.08
N GLY A 52 5.45 3.52 -5.49
CA GLY A 52 6.54 3.53 -6.45
C GLY A 52 7.73 4.32 -5.93
N THR A 53 8.87 4.15 -6.56
CA THR A 53 10.08 4.93 -6.27
C THR A 53 10.46 5.75 -7.49
N THR A 54 10.38 7.07 -7.38
CA THR A 54 10.84 8.01 -8.43
C THR A 54 12.26 8.47 -8.19
N ARG A 55 12.71 8.43 -6.95
CA ARG A 55 14.07 8.76 -6.54
C ARG A 55 14.60 7.66 -5.61
N PRO A 56 15.92 7.49 -5.53
CA PRO A 56 16.49 6.60 -4.52
C PRO A 56 15.95 6.95 -3.13
N GLU A 57 15.48 5.93 -2.41
CA GLU A 57 14.98 6.02 -1.03
C GLU A 57 13.70 6.84 -0.81
N ALA A 58 13.09 7.43 -1.85
CA ALA A 58 11.81 8.13 -1.74
C ALA A 58 10.68 7.26 -2.26
N LEU A 59 9.60 7.17 -1.51
CA LEU A 59 8.41 6.42 -1.86
C LEU A 59 7.29 7.37 -2.28
N ASP A 60 6.78 7.20 -3.49
CA ASP A 60 5.62 7.91 -3.98
C ASP A 60 4.37 7.06 -3.75
N PHE A 61 3.41 7.67 -3.12
CA PHE A 61 2.11 7.07 -2.86
C PHE A 61 1.05 7.74 -3.74
N ALA A 62 0.22 6.92 -4.38
CA ALA A 62 -0.92 7.40 -5.16
C ALA A 62 -2.08 6.41 -5.08
N THR A 63 -3.26 6.88 -5.43
CA THR A 63 -4.45 6.06 -5.61
C THR A 63 -4.90 6.16 -7.07
N VAL A 64 -5.13 5.01 -7.69
CA VAL A 64 -5.62 4.94 -9.07
C VAL A 64 -6.76 3.91 -9.14
N PRO A 65 -7.75 4.11 -10.02
CA PRO A 65 -8.71 3.04 -10.29
C PRO A 65 -8.00 1.87 -11.00
N LEU A 66 -8.48 0.65 -10.80
CA LEU A 66 -7.88 -0.53 -11.42
C LEU A 66 -7.77 -0.41 -12.94
N LYS A 67 -8.75 0.19 -13.59
CA LYS A 67 -8.71 0.49 -15.03
C LYS A 67 -7.54 1.38 -15.47
N GLY A 68 -6.97 2.16 -14.56
CA GLY A 68 -5.79 2.99 -14.82
C GLY A 68 -4.48 2.22 -14.88
N LEU A 69 -4.47 0.98 -14.44
CA LEU A 69 -3.32 0.08 -14.54
C LEU A 69 -3.45 -0.76 -15.82
N THR A 70 -2.72 -0.40 -16.85
CA THR A 70 -2.91 -0.95 -18.21
C THR A 70 -2.08 -2.20 -18.51
N GLY A 71 -1.05 -2.48 -17.74
CA GLY A 71 -0.17 -3.63 -17.94
C GLY A 71 -0.65 -4.91 -17.24
N PRO A 72 0.07 -6.02 -17.42
CA PRO A 72 -0.19 -7.23 -16.66
C PRO A 72 0.07 -7.02 -15.18
N LEU A 73 -0.73 -7.69 -14.36
CA LEU A 73 -0.57 -7.72 -12.91
C LEU A 73 0.12 -9.03 -12.50
N ALA A 74 1.04 -8.94 -11.55
CA ALA A 74 1.78 -10.10 -11.08
C ALA A 74 1.67 -10.25 -9.57
N THR A 75 1.79 -11.48 -9.07
CA THR A 75 1.81 -11.74 -7.63
C THR A 75 3.04 -11.13 -6.98
N LEU A 76 2.86 -10.58 -5.79
CA LEU A 76 3.96 -10.16 -4.93
C LEU A 76 4.37 -11.35 -4.06
N GLU A 77 5.61 -11.80 -4.20
CA GLU A 77 6.15 -12.96 -3.48
C GLU A 77 6.96 -12.59 -2.24
N HIS A 78 7.04 -11.29 -1.93
CA HIS A 78 7.80 -10.78 -0.79
C HIS A 78 6.87 -10.37 0.33
N GLU A 79 7.30 -10.59 1.56
CA GLU A 79 6.67 -10.00 2.73
C GLU A 79 6.97 -8.50 2.75
N LEU A 80 5.95 -7.69 2.98
CA LEU A 80 6.09 -6.25 3.12
C LEU A 80 6.15 -5.86 4.59
N VAL A 81 7.06 -4.97 4.91
CA VAL A 81 7.26 -4.44 6.26
C VAL A 81 7.08 -2.95 6.23
N PHE A 82 6.03 -2.48 6.90
CA PHE A 82 5.78 -1.07 7.14
C PHE A 82 6.34 -0.71 8.51
N ALA A 83 7.31 0.19 8.54
CA ALA A 83 7.88 0.66 9.78
C ALA A 83 7.51 2.14 10.00
N PRO A 84 6.84 2.47 11.13
CA PRO A 84 6.51 3.84 11.44
C PRO A 84 7.75 4.66 11.78
N GLY A 85 7.73 5.92 11.37
CA GLY A 85 8.85 6.82 11.56
C GLY A 85 9.97 6.63 10.54
N LEU A 86 10.97 7.49 10.62
CA LEU A 86 12.24 7.34 9.91
C LEU A 86 13.26 6.71 10.85
N ALA A 87 14.24 6.00 10.29
CA ALA A 87 15.32 5.43 11.07
C ALA A 87 15.92 6.47 12.04
N GLY A 88 15.92 6.16 13.34
CA GLY A 88 16.42 7.03 14.41
C GLY A 88 15.42 8.08 14.93
N GLN A 89 14.17 8.09 14.47
CA GLN A 89 13.13 8.99 14.97
C GLN A 89 12.07 8.21 15.76
N SER A 90 11.73 8.72 16.94
CA SER A 90 10.60 8.18 17.69
C SER A 90 9.28 8.47 16.95
N PRO A 91 8.34 7.51 16.92
CA PRO A 91 7.01 7.76 16.38
C PRO A 91 6.34 8.90 17.15
N GLN A 92 5.76 9.83 16.42
CA GLN A 92 4.99 10.90 17.06
C GLN A 92 3.63 10.34 17.49
N LEU A 93 3.43 10.29 18.79
CA LEU A 93 2.12 10.01 19.37
C LEU A 93 1.22 11.20 19.08
N THR A 94 0.20 11.01 18.28
CA THR A 94 -0.87 11.99 18.16
C THR A 94 -1.85 11.82 19.31
N ALA A 95 -2.28 12.92 19.91
CA ALA A 95 -3.39 12.89 20.87
C ALA A 95 -4.59 12.19 20.23
N PRO A 96 -5.23 11.26 20.94
CA PRO A 96 -6.10 10.27 20.38
C PRO A 96 -7.31 10.90 19.83
N ILE A 97 -7.75 11.31 18.90
CA ILE A 97 -9.19 11.55 18.56
C ILE A 97 -9.45 12.68 17.56
N ARG A 98 -8.56 13.62 17.31
CA ARG A 98 -8.98 14.85 16.59
C ARG A 98 -8.03 15.38 15.53
N ARG A 99 -6.99 14.69 15.19
CA ARG A 99 -6.12 15.13 14.10
C ARG A 99 -6.53 14.44 12.81
N PRO A 100 -7.04 15.18 11.83
CA PRO A 100 -7.25 14.58 10.52
C PRO A 100 -5.88 14.09 10.00
N PHE A 101 -5.83 12.85 9.59
CA PHE A 101 -4.66 12.34 8.90
C PHE A 101 -4.59 12.92 7.48
N ARG A 102 -3.40 12.94 6.90
CA ARG A 102 -3.18 13.32 5.51
C ARG A 102 -3.18 12.06 4.62
N PRO A 103 -3.50 12.20 3.33
CA PRO A 103 -3.31 11.09 2.39
C PRO A 103 -1.89 10.54 2.47
N GLY A 104 -1.77 9.22 2.54
CA GLY A 104 -0.50 8.53 2.72
C GLY A 104 -0.09 8.31 4.18
N ALA A 105 -0.84 8.79 5.16
CA ALA A 105 -0.55 8.53 6.57
C ALA A 105 -0.73 7.04 6.90
N LEU A 106 0.22 6.48 7.62
CA LEU A 106 0.12 5.14 8.20
C LEU A 106 -0.56 5.25 9.57
N LEU A 107 -1.57 4.43 9.79
CA LEU A 107 -2.37 4.44 11.00
C LEU A 107 -2.20 3.12 11.75
N ARG A 108 -2.09 3.17 13.07
CA ARG A 108 -2.26 1.98 13.89
C ARG A 108 -3.69 1.94 14.42
N MET A 109 -4.35 0.84 14.12
CA MET A 109 -5.69 0.59 14.61
C MET A 109 -5.67 0.12 16.06
N ARG A 110 -6.76 0.27 16.76
CA ARG A 110 -6.88 -0.16 18.18
C ARG A 110 -6.67 -1.65 18.39
N ASN A 111 -6.97 -2.45 17.36
CA ASN A 111 -6.71 -3.91 17.37
C ASN A 111 -5.26 -4.28 17.06
N GLY A 112 -4.37 -3.29 16.80
CA GLY A 112 -2.99 -3.51 16.46
C GLY A 112 -2.69 -3.59 14.95
N ASP A 113 -3.71 -3.66 14.10
CA ASP A 113 -3.52 -3.68 12.64
C ASP A 113 -3.03 -2.32 12.13
N LEU A 114 -2.36 -2.36 10.99
CA LEU A 114 -2.01 -1.16 10.25
C LEU A 114 -3.06 -0.83 9.19
N ALA A 115 -3.32 0.45 9.04
CA ALA A 115 -4.17 0.98 7.99
C ALA A 115 -3.47 2.14 7.27
N LEU A 116 -3.91 2.44 6.08
CA LEU A 116 -3.40 3.57 5.31
C LEU A 116 -4.54 4.53 4.99
N GLY A 117 -4.29 5.81 5.20
CA GLY A 117 -5.23 6.89 4.88
C GLY A 117 -5.04 7.40 3.46
N PHE A 118 -6.14 7.67 2.77
CA PHE A 118 -6.12 8.23 1.42
C PHE A 118 -7.43 8.96 1.10
N ALA A 119 -7.46 9.68 -0.01
CA ALA A 119 -8.68 10.31 -0.50
C ALA A 119 -9.54 9.26 -1.24
N GLY A 120 -10.74 9.03 -0.74
CA GLY A 120 -11.73 8.15 -1.38
C GLY A 120 -12.35 8.77 -2.64
N VAL A 121 -13.26 8.04 -3.27
CA VAL A 121 -13.92 8.46 -4.52
C VAL A 121 -14.62 9.82 -4.40
N GLY A 122 -15.20 10.12 -3.26
CA GLY A 122 -15.87 11.42 -3.01
C GLY A 122 -14.96 12.55 -2.56
N GLY A 123 -13.64 12.34 -2.54
CA GLY A 123 -12.66 13.33 -2.05
C GLY A 123 -12.52 13.39 -0.53
N GLY A 124 -13.36 12.68 0.22
CA GLY A 124 -13.24 12.53 1.66
C GLY A 124 -12.10 11.59 2.06
N LEU A 125 -11.50 11.84 3.21
CA LEU A 125 -10.45 10.96 3.74
C LEU A 125 -11.04 9.65 4.25
N VAL A 126 -10.47 8.54 3.81
CA VAL A 126 -10.81 7.19 4.25
C VAL A 126 -9.54 6.45 4.65
N ALA A 127 -9.66 5.44 5.48
CA ALA A 127 -8.59 4.54 5.82
C ALA A 127 -9.00 3.09 5.53
N VAL A 128 -8.06 2.30 5.04
CA VAL A 128 -8.26 0.86 4.82
C VAL A 128 -7.22 0.05 5.56
N SER A 129 -7.63 -1.08 6.09
CA SER A 129 -6.71 -2.05 6.66
C SER A 129 -5.76 -2.59 5.60
N LEU A 130 -4.46 -2.57 5.87
CA LEU A 130 -3.44 -3.15 4.98
C LEU A 130 -3.43 -4.68 5.00
N THR A 131 -4.27 -5.30 5.82
CA THR A 131 -4.48 -6.74 5.85
C THR A 131 -5.70 -7.15 5.03
N THR A 132 -6.82 -6.43 5.18
CA THR A 132 -8.10 -6.83 4.58
C THR A 132 -8.52 -5.99 3.37
N GLY A 133 -7.95 -4.80 3.21
CA GLY A 133 -8.39 -3.83 2.19
C GLY A 133 -9.75 -3.19 2.46
N LEU A 134 -10.36 -3.51 3.61
CA LEU A 134 -11.65 -2.98 4.01
C LEU A 134 -11.47 -1.69 4.82
N ARG A 135 -12.50 -0.85 4.82
CA ARG A 135 -12.51 0.37 5.64
C ARG A 135 -12.18 0.05 7.08
N ALA A 136 -11.35 0.88 7.66
CA ALA A 136 -10.90 0.77 9.03
C ALA A 136 -11.30 2.03 9.80
N ASP A 137 -11.94 1.81 10.95
CA ASP A 137 -12.33 2.86 11.90
C ASP A 137 -11.63 2.63 13.23
N GLY A 138 -11.37 3.71 13.95
CA GLY A 138 -10.82 3.61 15.30
C GLY A 138 -9.32 3.37 15.37
N TYR A 139 -8.56 4.32 14.91
CA TYR A 139 -7.11 4.36 15.06
C TYR A 139 -6.69 5.10 16.35
N ASP A 140 -5.54 4.74 16.88
CA ASP A 140 -4.95 5.35 18.08
C ASP A 140 -3.62 6.08 17.80
N LEU A 141 -2.92 5.73 16.72
CA LEU A 141 -1.69 6.39 16.31
C LEU A 141 -1.71 6.75 14.83
N VAL A 142 -1.11 7.88 14.51
CA VAL A 142 -0.92 8.36 13.13
C VAL A 142 0.56 8.61 12.90
N PHE A 143 1.09 8.09 11.79
CA PHE A 143 2.46 8.28 11.36
C PHE A 143 2.47 8.95 10.00
N ASP A 144 2.91 10.19 9.96
CA ASP A 144 3.06 10.94 8.70
C ASP A 144 4.30 10.51 7.91
N ARG A 145 5.23 9.84 8.58
CA ARG A 145 6.48 9.34 8.00
C ARG A 145 6.63 7.87 8.32
N TRP A 146 6.95 7.09 7.33
CA TRP A 146 7.14 5.66 7.47
C TRP A 146 8.01 5.11 6.35
N THR A 147 8.50 3.90 6.52
CA THR A 147 9.30 3.19 5.51
C THR A 147 8.58 1.93 5.07
N LEU A 148 8.80 1.57 3.83
CA LEU A 148 8.39 0.29 3.26
C LEU A 148 9.63 -0.51 2.90
N SER A 149 9.68 -1.73 3.38
CA SER A 149 10.72 -2.70 3.04
C SER A 149 10.10 -3.99 2.53
N MET A 150 10.85 -4.74 1.73
CA MET A 150 10.51 -6.09 1.31
C MET A 150 11.46 -7.07 2.01
N ARG A 151 10.89 -8.17 2.50
CA ARG A 151 11.65 -9.24 3.15
C ARG A 151 11.51 -10.54 2.35
N ARG A 152 12.63 -11.15 2.03
CA ARG A 152 12.70 -12.48 1.42
C ARG A 152 13.89 -13.23 1.97
N ALA A 153 13.68 -14.51 2.37
CA ALA A 153 14.74 -15.40 2.85
C ALA A 153 15.64 -14.78 3.94
N GLY A 154 15.07 -14.01 4.88
CA GLY A 154 15.81 -13.36 5.98
C GLY A 154 16.53 -12.06 5.62
N ALA A 155 16.58 -11.69 4.34
CA ALA A 155 17.12 -10.40 3.90
C ALA A 155 16.00 -9.37 3.80
N GLU A 156 16.24 -8.16 4.30
CA GLU A 156 15.31 -7.03 4.21
C GLU A 156 15.90 -5.95 3.29
N LEU A 157 15.12 -5.58 2.28
CA LEU A 157 15.50 -4.55 1.33
C LEU A 157 14.55 -3.36 1.47
N LEU A 158 15.10 -2.18 1.75
CA LEU A 158 14.35 -0.93 1.78
C LEU A 158 13.82 -0.61 0.38
N VAL A 159 12.50 -0.45 0.27
CA VAL A 159 11.85 0.05 -0.96
C VAL A 159 11.92 1.57 -0.99
N GLY A 160 11.57 2.22 0.11
CA GLY A 160 11.63 3.67 0.22
C GLY A 160 10.98 4.19 1.49
N ALA A 161 11.15 5.48 1.70
CA ALA A 161 10.55 6.22 2.80
C ALA A 161 9.47 7.18 2.29
N PHE A 162 8.29 7.12 2.88
CA PHE A 162 7.22 8.07 2.64
C PHE A 162 7.39 9.29 3.54
N ARG A 163 7.30 10.46 2.93
CA ARG A 163 7.31 11.75 3.62
C ARG A 163 6.22 12.61 3.01
N PRO A 164 5.35 13.21 3.82
CA PRO A 164 4.38 14.16 3.31
C PRO A 164 5.09 15.37 2.71
N LEU A 165 4.51 15.90 1.67
CA LEU A 165 4.95 17.15 1.07
C LEU A 165 4.69 18.33 2.01
#